data_ebc08d9acfd603f863cfdcc2cddc451f
#
_entry.id   ebc08d9acfd603f863cfdcc2cddc451f
#
_cell.length_a   1.000
_cell.length_b   1.000
_cell.length_c   1.000
_cell.angle_alpha   90.00
_cell.angle_beta   90.00
_cell.angle_gamma   90.00
#
_symmetry.space_group_name_H-M   'P 1'
#
loop_
_entity.id
_entity.type
_entity.pdbx_description
1 polymer ?
#
loop_
_entity_poly.entity_id
_entity_poly.type
_entity_poly.pdbx_seq_one_letter_code
_entity_poly.pdbx_strand_id
1 'polypeptide(L)'
;MNYYQEKIETNSLIPAKIYFGYGSDDTASYPLHWHSNLEFDLVISGMINGLINGKPVKVYPGEFFFVNSGELHETSSDDISKLNTVTILLSYNLLKEYCEDIDSYYFDFSDNKKAQKKVTQLIIECAYLYEQKEEFYELEISIVLRKICSILLNDCRKEKQSKGYDRHESKNMSNIKKAIGFMEKNYENSFTLEDIALEVGMSPTYFSRFFKKNTGETFYSYLNKIRLYYAYRELLNSENSITEIALNNGFANVKSFIETFKSVYKTTPSRYKRNMQR
;
A
#
# COMPACT_ATOMS: atom_id res chain seq x y z
N MET A 1 18.23 -12.34 1.17
CA MET A 1 17.15 -12.29 0.17
C MET A 1 16.25 -11.13 0.57
N ASN A 2 16.39 -10.00 -0.12
CA ASN A 2 15.60 -8.82 0.21
C ASN A 2 14.35 -8.83 -0.67
N TYR A 3 13.23 -9.24 -0.09
CA TYR A 3 11.93 -8.89 -0.61
C TYR A 3 11.78 -7.37 -0.49
N TYR A 4 11.21 -6.69 -1.49
CA TYR A 4 10.91 -5.28 -1.35
C TYR A 4 9.80 -5.15 -0.30
N GLN A 5 10.26 -5.01 0.87
CA GLN A 5 9.63 -4.37 1.98
C GLN A 5 9.88 -2.88 1.70
N GLU A 6 8.86 -2.09 1.53
CA GLU A 6 9.05 -0.66 1.55
C GLU A 6 9.82 -0.34 2.83
N LYS A 7 11.13 -0.03 2.70
CA LYS A 7 11.94 0.39 3.84
C LYS A 7 11.42 1.75 4.25
N ILE A 8 10.48 1.71 5.15
CA ILE A 8 9.98 2.87 5.83
C ILE A 8 11.05 3.24 6.84
N GLU A 9 11.96 4.14 6.45
CA GLU A 9 12.85 4.78 7.40
C GLU A 9 11.99 5.70 8.25
N THR A 10 11.63 5.25 9.43
CA THR A 10 10.99 6.08 10.45
C THR A 10 12.07 6.99 11.06
N ASN A 11 11.72 8.25 11.33
CA ASN A 11 12.49 9.09 12.23
C ASN A 11 12.55 8.36 13.58
N SER A 12 13.73 8.36 14.25
CA SER A 12 13.91 7.67 15.53
C SER A 12 12.94 8.13 16.62
N LEU A 13 12.39 9.35 16.50
CA LEU A 13 11.45 9.94 17.45
C LEU A 13 9.98 9.64 17.12
N ILE A 14 9.63 9.47 15.83
CA ILE A 14 8.28 9.12 15.38
C ILE A 14 8.32 7.70 14.81
N PRO A 15 7.81 6.68 15.54
CA PRO A 15 7.80 5.30 15.07
C PRO A 15 6.68 5.02 14.05
N ALA A 16 6.46 5.95 13.14
CA ALA A 16 5.51 5.87 12.03
C ALA A 16 5.93 6.78 10.88
N LYS A 17 5.37 6.55 9.68
CA LYS A 17 5.30 7.55 8.62
C LYS A 17 3.89 8.09 8.52
N ILE A 18 3.78 9.39 8.29
CA ILE A 18 2.53 10.10 8.14
C ILE A 18 2.52 10.77 6.78
N TYR A 19 1.51 10.50 5.98
CA TYR A 19 1.31 11.07 4.66
C TYR A 19 -0.06 11.74 4.58
N PHE A 20 -0.13 12.79 3.76
CA PHE A 20 -1.39 13.42 3.38
C PHE A 20 -1.61 13.16 1.90
N GLY A 21 -2.69 12.52 1.55
CA GLY A 21 -3.16 12.37 0.18
C GLY A 21 -4.13 13.48 -0.16
N TYR A 22 -3.74 14.35 -1.07
CA TYR A 22 -4.63 15.37 -1.63
C TYR A 22 -4.97 15.01 -3.07
N GLY A 23 -6.21 15.16 -3.49
CA GLY A 23 -6.81 14.72 -4.74
C GLY A 23 -6.08 15.02 -6.07
N SER A 24 -4.92 15.66 -6.03
CA SER A 24 -3.99 15.84 -7.14
C SER A 24 -2.70 15.03 -6.98
N ASP A 25 -2.47 14.39 -5.82
CA ASP A 25 -1.22 13.75 -5.47
C ASP A 25 -1.20 12.24 -5.70
N ASP A 26 -0.01 11.68 -5.78
CA ASP A 26 0.37 10.31 -6.12
C ASP A 26 -0.29 9.19 -5.32
N THR A 27 -0.89 9.50 -4.19
CA THR A 27 -1.28 8.52 -3.17
C THR A 27 -2.65 7.90 -3.39
N ALA A 28 -3.35 8.30 -4.42
CA ALA A 28 -4.75 7.91 -4.63
C ALA A 28 -4.96 6.52 -5.26
N SER A 29 -3.91 5.87 -5.71
CA SER A 29 -3.96 4.49 -6.22
C SER A 29 -2.62 3.81 -5.98
N TYR A 30 -2.58 2.95 -4.98
CA TYR A 30 -1.44 2.07 -4.73
C TYR A 30 -1.72 0.68 -5.28
N PRO A 31 -0.85 0.15 -6.17
CA PRO A 31 -1.00 -1.22 -6.66
C PRO A 31 -0.85 -2.22 -5.52
N LEU A 32 -1.30 -3.44 -5.74
CA LEU A 32 -1.26 -4.52 -4.77
C LEU A 32 0.16 -4.73 -4.22
N HIS A 33 0.34 -4.51 -2.94
CA HIS A 33 1.63 -4.59 -2.25
C HIS A 33 1.46 -5.11 -0.82
N TRP A 34 2.53 -5.21 -0.11
CA TRP A 34 2.53 -5.54 1.32
C TRP A 34 3.76 -4.95 2.02
N HIS A 35 3.63 -4.73 3.30
CA HIS A 35 4.72 -4.29 4.18
C HIS A 35 4.54 -4.83 5.60
N SER A 36 5.57 -4.67 6.44
CA SER A 36 5.52 -5.13 7.84
C SER A 36 4.80 -4.18 8.79
N ASN A 37 4.54 -2.94 8.38
CA ASN A 37 3.85 -1.97 9.23
C ASN A 37 2.35 -2.24 9.27
N LEU A 38 1.69 -1.67 10.26
CA LEU A 38 0.23 -1.51 10.25
C LEU A 38 -0.09 -0.23 9.47
N GLU A 39 -1.14 -0.25 8.66
CA GLU A 39 -1.54 0.91 7.87
C GLU A 39 -2.96 1.36 8.24
N PHE A 40 -3.11 2.67 8.34
CA PHE A 40 -4.38 3.34 8.52
C PHE A 40 -4.50 4.43 7.47
N ASP A 41 -5.47 4.31 6.55
CA ASP A 41 -5.82 5.35 5.59
C ASP A 41 -7.16 5.96 5.97
N LEU A 42 -7.13 7.05 6.73
CA LEU A 42 -8.34 7.79 7.08
C LEU A 42 -8.82 8.59 5.88
N VAL A 43 -10.06 8.37 5.47
CA VAL A 43 -10.71 9.16 4.42
C VAL A 43 -11.30 10.43 5.01
N ILE A 44 -10.81 11.58 4.57
CA ILE A 44 -11.34 12.90 4.93
C ILE A 44 -12.45 13.32 3.97
N SER A 45 -12.23 13.10 2.67
CA SER A 45 -13.24 13.30 1.62
C SER A 45 -13.01 12.32 0.47
N GLY A 46 -14.01 12.13 -0.37
CA GLY A 46 -13.99 11.11 -1.43
C GLY A 46 -14.27 9.70 -0.90
N MET A 47 -13.72 8.69 -1.53
CA MET A 47 -13.92 7.28 -1.17
C MET A 47 -12.72 6.44 -1.61
N ILE A 48 -12.29 5.51 -0.77
CA ILE A 48 -11.32 4.47 -1.13
C ILE A 48 -12.06 3.20 -1.54
N ASN A 49 -11.70 2.66 -2.72
CA ASN A 49 -11.95 1.27 -3.09
C ASN A 49 -10.69 0.48 -2.75
N GLY A 50 -10.73 -0.34 -1.71
CA GLY A 50 -9.62 -1.14 -1.25
C GLY A 50 -9.80 -2.62 -1.56
N LEU A 51 -8.67 -3.35 -1.58
CA LEU A 51 -8.63 -4.80 -1.61
C LEU A 51 -7.68 -5.28 -0.51
N ILE A 52 -8.12 -6.16 0.37
CA ILE A 52 -7.27 -6.79 1.40
C ILE A 52 -7.36 -8.30 1.25
N ASN A 53 -6.22 -8.94 0.97
CA ASN A 53 -6.14 -10.39 0.74
C ASN A 53 -7.21 -10.90 -0.25
N GLY A 54 -7.46 -10.13 -1.33
CA GLY A 54 -8.44 -10.45 -2.37
C GLY A 54 -9.90 -10.12 -2.02
N LYS A 55 -10.17 -9.54 -0.84
CA LYS A 55 -11.52 -9.12 -0.42
C LYS A 55 -11.71 -7.62 -0.65
N PRO A 56 -12.74 -7.20 -1.40
CA PRO A 56 -13.00 -5.79 -1.62
C PRO A 56 -13.53 -5.11 -0.36
N VAL A 57 -13.08 -3.88 -0.13
CA VAL A 57 -13.49 -3.01 0.98
C VAL A 57 -13.76 -1.62 0.42
N LYS A 58 -14.85 -0.98 0.85
CA LYS A 58 -15.12 0.44 0.56
C LYS A 58 -15.02 1.24 1.84
N VAL A 59 -14.35 2.39 1.78
CA VAL A 59 -14.12 3.25 2.94
C VAL A 59 -14.61 4.66 2.61
N TYR A 60 -15.45 5.17 3.48
CA TYR A 60 -16.14 6.46 3.32
C TYR A 60 -15.54 7.53 4.26
N PRO A 61 -15.87 8.82 4.05
CA PRO A 61 -15.39 9.90 4.91
C PRO A 61 -15.67 9.66 6.41
N GLY A 62 -14.62 9.84 7.22
CA GLY A 62 -14.63 9.56 8.65
C GLY A 62 -14.32 8.12 9.05
N GLU A 63 -14.19 7.22 8.08
CA GLU A 63 -13.73 5.84 8.27
C GLU A 63 -12.26 5.72 7.83
N PHE A 64 -11.59 4.66 8.28
CA PHE A 64 -10.23 4.34 7.82
C PHE A 64 -10.15 2.93 7.22
N PHE A 65 -9.37 2.80 6.17
CA PHE A 65 -8.87 1.53 5.65
C PHE A 65 -7.77 1.03 6.58
N PHE A 66 -7.90 -0.19 7.08
CA PHE A 66 -6.93 -0.74 8.02
C PHE A 66 -6.29 -2.00 7.47
N VAL A 67 -4.96 -2.06 7.53
CA VAL A 67 -4.17 -3.19 7.05
C VAL A 67 -3.27 -3.72 8.16
N ASN A 68 -3.37 -5.00 8.45
CA ASN A 68 -2.45 -5.67 9.36
C ASN A 68 -1.08 -5.90 8.72
N SER A 69 -0.07 -6.06 9.58
CA SER A 69 1.29 -6.40 9.14
C SER A 69 1.29 -7.61 8.20
N GLY A 70 1.87 -7.42 7.02
CA GLY A 70 2.04 -8.46 6.04
C GLY A 70 0.79 -8.82 5.24
N GLU A 71 -0.33 -8.11 5.37
CA GLU A 71 -1.50 -8.29 4.51
C GLU A 71 -1.25 -7.71 3.12
N LEU A 72 -1.69 -8.45 2.11
CA LEU A 72 -1.64 -8.02 0.72
C LEU A 72 -2.80 -7.08 0.45
N HIS A 73 -2.52 -5.85 0.03
CA HIS A 73 -3.55 -4.82 -0.14
C HIS A 73 -3.28 -3.89 -1.31
N GLU A 74 -4.34 -3.29 -1.82
CA GLU A 74 -4.30 -2.18 -2.79
C GLU A 74 -5.38 -1.17 -2.45
N THR A 75 -5.16 0.07 -2.84
CA THR A 75 -6.15 1.16 -2.74
C THR A 75 -6.34 1.86 -4.09
N SER A 76 -7.55 2.30 -4.36
CA SER A 76 -7.89 3.09 -5.53
C SER A 76 -9.08 4.00 -5.23
N SER A 77 -9.33 4.98 -6.08
CA SER A 77 -10.53 5.83 -6.03
C SER A 77 -11.11 6.03 -7.41
N ASP A 78 -12.44 6.06 -7.50
CA ASP A 78 -13.15 6.34 -8.76
C ASP A 78 -12.98 7.79 -9.21
N ASP A 79 -12.80 8.71 -8.24
CA ASP A 79 -12.56 10.14 -8.48
C ASP A 79 -11.42 10.62 -7.55
N ILE A 80 -10.19 10.46 -8.05
CA ILE A 80 -8.97 10.84 -7.36
C ILE A 80 -8.99 12.33 -6.96
N SER A 81 -9.57 13.20 -7.80
CA SER A 81 -9.59 14.65 -7.57
C SER A 81 -10.35 15.07 -6.30
N LYS A 82 -11.19 14.19 -5.77
CA LYS A 82 -11.98 14.42 -4.55
C LYS A 82 -11.46 13.69 -3.34
N LEU A 83 -10.49 12.78 -3.53
CA LEU A 83 -9.97 11.98 -2.44
C LEU A 83 -8.96 12.78 -1.61
N ASN A 84 -9.24 12.96 -0.33
CA ASN A 84 -8.29 13.44 0.65
C ASN A 84 -8.17 12.39 1.75
N THR A 85 -6.94 12.03 2.09
CA THR A 85 -6.64 11.00 3.09
C THR A 85 -5.53 11.43 4.04
N VAL A 86 -5.52 10.80 5.20
CA VAL A 86 -4.38 10.78 6.11
C VAL A 86 -3.95 9.33 6.26
N THR A 87 -2.72 9.02 5.82
CA THR A 87 -2.13 7.68 5.95
C THR A 87 -1.13 7.66 7.09
N ILE A 88 -1.28 6.70 8.00
CA ILE A 88 -0.30 6.40 9.05
C ILE A 88 0.22 4.98 8.85
N LEU A 89 1.51 4.84 8.54
CA LEU A 89 2.23 3.57 8.54
C LEU A 89 2.91 3.39 9.91
N LEU A 90 2.21 2.73 10.82
CA LEU A 90 2.67 2.49 12.19
C LEU A 90 3.69 1.35 12.22
N SER A 91 4.86 1.60 12.80
CA SER A 91 5.93 0.60 12.91
C SER A 91 5.45 -0.63 13.68
N TYR A 92 5.57 -1.80 13.06
CA TYR A 92 5.27 -3.06 13.72
C TYR A 92 6.22 -3.36 14.91
N ASN A 93 7.45 -2.85 14.84
CA ASN A 93 8.41 -2.98 15.92
C ASN A 93 7.96 -2.27 17.19
N LEU A 94 7.22 -1.15 17.07
CA LEU A 94 6.65 -0.48 18.23
C LEU A 94 5.68 -1.39 19.02
N LEU A 95 4.90 -2.22 18.33
CA LEU A 95 4.02 -3.20 19.00
C LEU A 95 4.81 -4.35 19.61
N LYS A 96 5.90 -4.77 18.97
CA LYS A 96 6.81 -5.81 19.52
C LYS A 96 7.46 -5.41 20.84
N GLU A 97 7.68 -4.13 21.09
CA GLU A 97 8.19 -3.63 22.37
C GLU A 97 7.26 -3.97 23.54
N TYR A 98 5.95 -4.13 23.29
CA TYR A 98 4.93 -4.38 24.31
C TYR A 98 4.35 -5.80 24.29
N CYS A 99 4.57 -6.56 23.22
CA CYS A 99 4.01 -7.87 23.03
C CYS A 99 4.98 -8.73 22.18
N GLU A 100 5.78 -9.57 22.84
CA GLU A 100 6.80 -10.41 22.17
C GLU A 100 6.19 -11.38 21.17
N ASP A 101 5.02 -11.94 21.50
CA ASP A 101 4.28 -12.92 20.68
C ASP A 101 3.27 -12.28 19.72
N ILE A 102 3.46 -10.97 19.38
CA ILE A 102 2.56 -10.21 18.51
C ILE A 102 2.28 -10.90 17.16
N ASP A 103 3.21 -11.71 16.67
CA ASP A 103 3.07 -12.48 15.43
C ASP A 103 1.95 -13.54 15.51
N SER A 104 1.49 -13.90 16.72
CA SER A 104 0.38 -14.79 16.97
C SER A 104 -0.99 -14.11 16.86
N TYR A 105 -1.02 -12.81 16.69
CA TYR A 105 -2.24 -12.00 16.68
C TYR A 105 -2.44 -11.25 15.36
N TYR A 106 -3.69 -10.90 15.13
CA TYR A 106 -4.11 -9.87 14.16
C TYR A 106 -5.06 -8.89 14.85
N PHE A 107 -5.26 -7.74 14.23
CA PHE A 107 -6.17 -6.72 14.77
C PHE A 107 -7.41 -6.61 13.89
N ASP A 108 -8.57 -6.47 14.53
CA ASP A 108 -9.85 -6.39 13.86
C ASP A 108 -10.77 -5.37 14.57
N PHE A 109 -11.31 -4.44 13.80
CA PHE A 109 -12.19 -3.39 14.27
C PHE A 109 -13.68 -3.69 14.00
N SER A 110 -14.01 -4.77 13.29
CA SER A 110 -15.37 -5.05 12.79
C SER A 110 -16.44 -5.02 13.89
N ASP A 111 -16.11 -5.53 15.07
CA ASP A 111 -17.03 -5.64 16.19
C ASP A 111 -16.85 -4.53 17.24
N ASN A 112 -15.94 -3.56 17.02
CA ASN A 112 -15.60 -2.54 18.01
C ASN A 112 -15.65 -1.11 17.43
N LYS A 113 -16.86 -0.62 17.17
CA LYS A 113 -17.10 0.77 16.70
C LYS A 113 -16.57 1.84 17.67
N LYS A 114 -16.48 1.52 18.98
CA LYS A 114 -15.93 2.47 19.96
C LYS A 114 -14.42 2.63 19.79
N ALA A 115 -13.69 1.53 19.59
CA ALA A 115 -12.27 1.54 19.30
C ALA A 115 -12.01 2.24 17.95
N GLN A 116 -12.79 1.91 16.91
CA GLN A 116 -12.71 2.56 15.61
C GLN A 116 -12.82 4.08 15.73
N LYS A 117 -13.84 4.59 16.40
CA LYS A 117 -14.05 6.05 16.61
C LYS A 117 -12.88 6.69 17.37
N LYS A 118 -12.36 6.03 18.41
CA LYS A 118 -11.21 6.54 19.17
C LYS A 118 -9.96 6.62 18.30
N VAL A 119 -9.68 5.58 17.51
CA VAL A 119 -8.52 5.56 16.60
C VAL A 119 -8.67 6.63 15.52
N THR A 120 -9.86 6.83 14.92
CA THR A 120 -10.12 7.95 14.00
C THR A 120 -9.73 9.29 14.61
N GLN A 121 -10.13 9.57 15.85
CA GLN A 121 -9.79 10.81 16.55
C GLN A 121 -8.28 10.96 16.75
N LEU A 122 -7.59 9.88 17.13
CA LEU A 122 -6.13 9.88 17.32
C LEU A 122 -5.38 10.06 16.00
N ILE A 123 -5.89 9.53 14.89
CA ILE A 123 -5.31 9.78 13.56
C ILE A 123 -5.42 11.26 13.19
N ILE A 124 -6.56 11.88 13.43
CA ILE A 124 -6.78 13.33 13.20
C ILE A 124 -5.84 14.16 14.08
N GLU A 125 -5.73 13.83 15.38
CA GLU A 125 -4.80 14.47 16.31
C GLU A 125 -3.36 14.36 15.83
N CYS A 126 -2.95 13.17 15.40
CA CYS A 126 -1.62 12.90 14.86
C CYS A 126 -1.33 13.73 13.59
N ALA A 127 -2.31 13.82 12.69
CA ALA A 127 -2.22 14.61 11.46
C ALA A 127 -2.06 16.11 11.79
N TYR A 128 -2.87 16.64 12.69
CA TYR A 128 -2.80 18.03 13.14
C TYR A 128 -1.42 18.37 13.71
N LEU A 129 -0.91 17.56 14.65
CA LEU A 129 0.40 17.75 15.24
C LEU A 129 1.53 17.73 14.19
N TYR A 130 1.41 16.83 13.21
CA TYR A 130 2.40 16.69 12.14
C TYR A 130 2.36 17.86 11.14
N GLU A 131 1.22 18.49 10.92
CA GLU A 131 1.09 19.70 10.09
C GLU A 131 1.62 20.95 10.80
N GLN A 132 1.29 21.13 12.08
CA GLN A 132 1.65 22.34 12.85
C GLN A 132 3.14 22.37 13.16
N LYS A 133 3.77 21.23 13.45
CA LYS A 133 5.19 21.10 13.81
C LYS A 133 5.65 22.09 14.90
N GLU A 134 4.79 22.27 15.91
CA GLU A 134 5.14 23.06 17.10
C GLU A 134 6.29 22.42 17.89
N GLU A 135 6.84 23.14 18.86
CA GLU A 135 7.89 22.61 19.71
C GLU A 135 7.46 21.29 20.37
N PHE A 136 8.30 20.26 20.30
CA PHE A 136 8.05 18.90 20.83
C PHE A 136 6.95 18.10 20.10
N TYR A 137 6.49 18.51 18.91
CA TYR A 137 5.45 17.78 18.18
C TYR A 137 5.78 16.30 17.96
N GLU A 138 7.05 15.93 17.82
CA GLU A 138 7.48 14.54 17.65
C GLU A 138 7.20 13.71 18.91
N LEU A 139 7.37 14.30 20.11
CA LEU A 139 7.02 13.66 21.37
C LEU A 139 5.51 13.46 21.48
N GLU A 140 4.73 14.49 21.17
CA GLU A 140 3.26 14.41 21.21
C GLU A 140 2.73 13.37 20.23
N ILE A 141 3.24 13.33 18.98
CA ILE A 141 2.91 12.26 18.02
C ILE A 141 3.25 10.89 18.57
N SER A 142 4.43 10.72 19.18
CA SER A 142 4.83 9.45 19.79
C SER A 142 3.88 8.99 20.89
N ILE A 143 3.34 9.92 21.69
CA ILE A 143 2.32 9.63 22.71
C ILE A 143 1.01 9.18 22.04
N VAL A 144 0.56 9.89 21.01
CA VAL A 144 -0.67 9.53 20.25
C VAL A 144 -0.54 8.13 19.63
N LEU A 145 0.59 7.82 19.00
CA LEU A 145 0.84 6.50 18.41
C LEU A 145 0.82 5.38 19.46
N ARG A 146 1.35 5.61 20.66
CA ARG A 146 1.27 4.66 21.77
C ARG A 146 -0.14 4.46 22.30
N LYS A 147 -0.98 5.49 22.29
CA LYS A 147 -2.42 5.36 22.59
C LYS A 147 -3.10 4.45 21.54
N ILE A 148 -2.77 4.60 20.25
CA ILE A 148 -3.26 3.69 19.19
C ILE A 148 -2.80 2.25 19.47
N CYS A 149 -1.51 2.03 19.78
CA CYS A 149 -1.01 0.69 20.15
C CYS A 149 -1.77 0.10 21.34
N SER A 150 -2.06 0.90 22.36
CA SER A 150 -2.84 0.46 23.53
C SER A 150 -4.24 -0.02 23.14
N ILE A 151 -4.93 0.72 22.26
CA ILE A 151 -6.27 0.32 21.77
C ILE A 151 -6.16 -0.98 20.94
N LEU A 152 -5.18 -1.08 20.05
CA LEU A 152 -4.96 -2.29 19.26
C LEU A 152 -4.78 -3.53 20.15
N LEU A 153 -3.88 -3.43 21.13
CA LEU A 153 -3.52 -4.56 22.00
C LEU A 153 -4.64 -4.95 22.97
N ASN A 154 -5.39 -3.99 23.50
CA ASN A 154 -6.41 -4.27 24.51
C ASN A 154 -7.80 -4.51 23.94
N ASP A 155 -8.16 -3.78 22.87
CA ASP A 155 -9.55 -3.70 22.40
C ASP A 155 -9.79 -4.40 21.05
N CYS A 156 -8.73 -4.59 20.22
CA CYS A 156 -8.85 -5.07 18.84
C CYS A 156 -8.08 -6.35 18.55
N ARG A 157 -7.29 -6.85 19.49
CA ARG A 157 -6.43 -8.03 19.32
C ARG A 157 -7.26 -9.30 19.25
N LYS A 158 -7.03 -10.12 18.22
CA LYS A 158 -7.61 -11.46 18.04
C LYS A 158 -6.49 -12.46 17.77
N GLU A 159 -6.60 -13.67 18.32
CA GLU A 159 -5.64 -14.75 18.06
C GLU A 159 -5.77 -15.25 16.62
N LYS A 160 -4.63 -15.45 15.96
CA LYS A 160 -4.59 -16.22 14.71
C LYS A 160 -4.87 -17.67 15.07
N GLN A 161 -6.13 -18.12 14.89
CA GLN A 161 -6.53 -19.48 15.24
C GLN A 161 -5.60 -20.50 14.58
N SER A 162 -4.99 -21.36 15.37
CA SER A 162 -4.18 -22.50 14.94
C SER A 162 -4.99 -23.59 14.22
N LYS A 163 -6.32 -23.52 14.27
CA LYS A 163 -7.27 -24.41 13.59
C LYS A 163 -7.73 -23.77 12.28
N GLY A 164 -7.09 -24.16 11.18
CA GLY A 164 -7.52 -23.78 9.84
C GLY A 164 -6.68 -22.72 9.14
N TYR A 165 -5.51 -22.40 9.62
CA TYR A 165 -4.49 -21.81 8.75
C TYR A 165 -4.18 -22.90 7.71
N ASP A 166 -4.95 -22.86 6.63
CA ASP A 166 -4.77 -23.79 5.54
C ASP A 166 -3.31 -23.60 5.09
N ARG A 167 -2.49 -24.65 5.27
CA ARG A 167 -1.08 -24.64 4.80
C ARG A 167 -1.02 -24.24 3.33
N HIS A 168 -2.09 -24.50 2.59
CA HIS A 168 -2.27 -24.08 1.21
C HIS A 168 -2.44 -22.56 1.08
N GLU A 169 -3.27 -21.90 1.90
CA GLU A 169 -3.45 -20.46 1.86
C GLU A 169 -2.19 -19.72 2.29
N SER A 170 -1.52 -20.17 3.34
CA SER A 170 -0.23 -19.60 3.79
C SER A 170 0.86 -19.76 2.72
N LYS A 171 0.93 -20.95 2.07
CA LYS A 171 1.88 -21.19 0.98
C LYS A 171 1.55 -20.35 -0.26
N ASN A 172 0.26 -20.23 -0.60
CA ASN A 172 -0.20 -19.39 -1.70
C ASN A 172 0.17 -17.94 -1.48
N MET A 173 -0.08 -17.39 -0.29
CA MET A 173 0.28 -16.03 0.06
C MET A 173 1.80 -15.81 0.01
N SER A 174 2.61 -16.75 0.51
CA SER A 174 4.06 -16.71 0.41
C SER A 174 4.53 -16.66 -1.05
N ASN A 175 3.93 -17.48 -1.92
CA ASN A 175 4.28 -17.51 -3.35
C ASN A 175 3.85 -16.22 -4.08
N ILE A 176 2.69 -15.64 -3.74
CA ILE A 176 2.27 -14.34 -4.27
C ILE A 176 3.24 -13.23 -3.85
N LYS A 177 3.62 -13.19 -2.57
CA LYS A 177 4.62 -12.23 -2.06
C LYS A 177 5.96 -12.36 -2.77
N LYS A 178 6.43 -13.59 -3.02
CA LYS A 178 7.65 -13.84 -3.81
C LYS A 178 7.53 -13.30 -5.23
N ALA A 179 6.40 -13.58 -5.90
CA ALA A 179 6.15 -13.11 -7.25
C ALA A 179 6.13 -11.58 -7.33
N ILE A 180 5.42 -10.93 -6.40
CA ILE A 180 5.35 -9.46 -6.33
C ILE A 180 6.75 -8.88 -6.08
N GLY A 181 7.48 -9.39 -5.09
CA GLY A 181 8.83 -8.92 -4.78
C GLY A 181 9.82 -9.09 -5.95
N PHE A 182 9.67 -10.17 -6.75
CA PHE A 182 10.45 -10.34 -7.97
C PHE A 182 10.10 -9.26 -9.01
N MET A 183 8.81 -8.99 -9.24
CA MET A 183 8.36 -7.97 -10.18
C MET A 183 8.84 -6.57 -9.77
N GLU A 184 8.70 -6.19 -8.52
CA GLU A 184 9.13 -4.89 -8.01
C GLU A 184 10.64 -4.69 -8.10
N LYS A 185 11.41 -5.75 -7.88
CA LYS A 185 12.88 -5.68 -8.00
C LYS A 185 13.35 -5.57 -9.45
N ASN A 186 12.56 -6.05 -10.40
CA ASN A 186 12.98 -6.22 -11.79
C ASN A 186 12.09 -5.43 -12.77
N TYR A 187 11.17 -4.56 -12.34
CA TYR A 187 10.18 -3.92 -13.20
C TYR A 187 10.79 -3.11 -14.36
N GLU A 188 11.98 -2.55 -14.15
CA GLU A 188 12.72 -1.79 -15.18
C GLU A 188 13.23 -2.71 -16.31
N ASN A 189 13.47 -3.96 -15.99
CA ASN A 189 14.04 -4.93 -16.92
C ASN A 189 12.95 -5.69 -17.70
N SER A 190 13.35 -6.27 -18.83
CA SER A 190 12.52 -7.24 -19.50
C SER A 190 12.70 -8.61 -18.83
N PHE A 191 11.60 -9.20 -18.38
CA PHE A 191 11.54 -10.60 -17.93
C PHE A 191 10.23 -11.23 -18.38
N THR A 192 10.21 -12.56 -18.42
CA THR A 192 9.12 -13.35 -18.98
C THR A 192 8.25 -13.98 -17.89
N LEU A 193 7.12 -14.56 -18.32
CA LEU A 193 6.28 -15.38 -17.44
C LEU A 193 7.05 -16.61 -16.92
N GLU A 194 7.96 -17.13 -17.74
CA GLU A 194 8.83 -18.25 -17.40
C GLU A 194 9.78 -17.92 -16.26
N ASP A 195 10.39 -16.73 -16.30
CA ASP A 195 11.35 -16.29 -15.28
C ASP A 195 10.68 -16.19 -13.90
N ILE A 196 9.50 -15.55 -13.82
CA ILE A 196 8.80 -15.42 -12.55
C ILE A 196 8.18 -16.74 -12.07
N ALA A 197 7.72 -17.59 -12.99
CA ALA A 197 7.22 -18.92 -12.64
C ALA A 197 8.33 -19.77 -12.02
N LEU A 198 9.56 -19.69 -12.57
CA LEU A 198 10.74 -20.36 -12.03
C LEU A 198 11.07 -19.86 -10.62
N GLU A 199 11.02 -18.54 -10.39
CA GLU A 199 11.29 -17.92 -9.07
C GLU A 199 10.36 -18.49 -7.97
N VAL A 200 9.09 -18.74 -8.30
CA VAL A 200 8.11 -19.29 -7.35
C VAL A 200 8.01 -20.82 -7.38
N GLY A 201 8.81 -21.49 -8.22
CA GLY A 201 8.83 -22.96 -8.34
C GLY A 201 7.54 -23.53 -8.96
N MET A 202 6.99 -22.86 -9.96
CA MET A 202 5.77 -23.26 -10.68
C MET A 202 6.01 -23.36 -12.18
N SER A 203 5.16 -24.14 -12.90
CA SER A 203 5.12 -24.05 -14.35
C SER A 203 4.46 -22.73 -14.79
N PRO A 204 4.84 -22.13 -15.94
CA PRO A 204 4.26 -20.86 -16.42
C PRO A 204 2.73 -20.88 -16.51
N THR A 205 2.18 -21.95 -17.07
CA THR A 205 0.72 -22.12 -17.19
C THR A 205 0.01 -22.18 -15.83
N TYR A 206 0.60 -22.87 -14.85
CA TYR A 206 0.05 -22.94 -13.50
C TYR A 206 0.18 -21.59 -12.80
N PHE A 207 1.35 -20.94 -12.87
CA PHE A 207 1.58 -19.62 -12.29
C PHE A 207 0.59 -18.57 -12.82
N SER A 208 0.36 -18.50 -14.12
CA SER A 208 -0.58 -17.55 -14.71
C SER A 208 -2.00 -17.67 -14.10
N ARG A 209 -2.51 -18.91 -13.97
CA ARG A 209 -3.81 -19.16 -13.35
C ARG A 209 -3.80 -18.89 -11.85
N PHE A 210 -2.74 -19.32 -11.17
CA PHE A 210 -2.53 -19.13 -9.75
C PHE A 210 -2.48 -17.65 -9.39
N PHE A 211 -1.69 -16.86 -10.11
CA PHE A 211 -1.56 -15.43 -9.89
C PHE A 211 -2.90 -14.72 -10.07
N LYS A 212 -3.58 -14.95 -11.20
CA LYS A 212 -4.90 -14.35 -11.47
C LYS A 212 -5.96 -14.74 -10.45
N LYS A 213 -5.96 -16.00 -9.99
CA LYS A 213 -6.90 -16.47 -8.96
C LYS A 213 -6.71 -15.76 -7.62
N ASN A 214 -5.46 -15.48 -7.23
CA ASN A 214 -5.14 -14.92 -5.91
C ASN A 214 -5.08 -13.39 -5.89
N THR A 215 -4.84 -12.72 -7.04
CA THR A 215 -4.72 -11.27 -7.13
C THR A 215 -5.89 -10.61 -7.89
N GLY A 216 -6.73 -11.40 -8.55
CA GLY A 216 -7.83 -10.90 -9.38
C GLY A 216 -7.42 -10.47 -10.80
N GLU A 217 -6.14 -10.29 -11.08
CA GLU A 217 -5.64 -9.81 -12.36
C GLU A 217 -4.49 -10.63 -12.95
N THR A 218 -4.16 -10.38 -14.22
CA THR A 218 -3.07 -11.09 -14.86
C THR A 218 -1.71 -10.55 -14.40
N PHE A 219 -0.68 -11.37 -14.45
CA PHE A 219 0.70 -10.99 -14.22
C PHE A 219 1.12 -9.73 -15.00
N TYR A 220 0.81 -9.67 -16.30
CA TYR A 220 1.18 -8.52 -17.14
C TYR A 220 0.41 -7.24 -16.75
N SER A 221 -0.86 -7.36 -16.37
CA SER A 221 -1.63 -6.22 -15.88
C SER A 221 -1.01 -5.66 -14.60
N TYR A 222 -0.68 -6.55 -13.68
CA TYR A 222 -0.05 -6.19 -12.42
C TYR A 222 1.34 -5.55 -12.61
N LEU A 223 2.20 -6.15 -13.45
CA LEU A 223 3.52 -5.58 -13.77
C LEU A 223 3.40 -4.17 -14.37
N ASN A 224 2.42 -3.96 -15.25
CA ASN A 224 2.20 -2.64 -15.83
C ASN A 224 1.71 -1.61 -14.79
N LYS A 225 0.98 -2.01 -13.75
CA LYS A 225 0.64 -1.12 -12.63
C LYS A 225 1.88 -0.70 -11.83
N ILE A 226 2.79 -1.65 -11.54
CA ILE A 226 4.07 -1.33 -10.88
C ILE A 226 4.86 -0.33 -11.74
N ARG A 227 5.04 -0.63 -13.01
CA ARG A 227 5.75 0.24 -13.96
C ARG A 227 5.12 1.63 -14.06
N LEU A 228 3.79 1.68 -14.09
CA LEU A 228 3.04 2.94 -14.13
C LEU A 228 3.27 3.76 -12.86
N TYR A 229 3.28 3.13 -11.69
CA TYR A 229 3.54 3.80 -10.43
C TYR A 229 4.90 4.50 -10.42
N TYR A 230 5.97 3.81 -10.82
CA TYR A 230 7.30 4.41 -10.86
C TYR A 230 7.44 5.45 -11.99
N ALA A 231 6.87 5.18 -13.19
CA ALA A 231 6.85 6.11 -14.30
C ALA A 231 6.11 7.42 -13.95
N TYR A 232 5.04 7.35 -13.18
CA TYR A 232 4.32 8.52 -12.70
C TYR A 232 5.19 9.35 -11.75
N ARG A 233 5.87 8.73 -10.79
CA ARG A 233 6.80 9.43 -9.89
C ARG A 233 7.93 10.10 -10.65
N GLU A 234 8.52 9.42 -11.65
CA GLU A 234 9.53 10.01 -12.52
C GLU A 234 8.96 11.17 -13.33
N LEU A 235 7.71 11.05 -13.84
CA LEU A 235 7.03 12.12 -14.60
C LEU A 235 6.91 13.42 -13.79
N LEU A 236 6.67 13.34 -12.49
CA LEU A 236 6.52 14.49 -11.59
C LEU A 236 7.86 15.08 -11.15
N ASN A 237 8.89 14.24 -10.98
CA ASN A 237 10.14 14.62 -10.32
C ASN A 237 11.35 14.72 -11.26
N SER A 238 11.14 14.60 -12.58
CA SER A 238 12.22 14.68 -13.56
C SER A 238 11.85 15.53 -14.77
N GLU A 239 12.88 15.98 -15.49
CA GLU A 239 12.75 16.66 -16.79
C GLU A 239 12.78 15.67 -17.98
N ASN A 240 12.82 14.37 -17.70
CA ASN A 240 12.87 13.32 -18.73
C ASN A 240 11.68 13.41 -19.68
N SER A 241 11.92 13.08 -20.94
CA SER A 241 10.89 12.97 -21.96
C SER A 241 9.96 11.78 -21.67
N ILE A 242 8.74 11.82 -22.22
CA ILE A 242 7.78 10.71 -22.08
C ILE A 242 8.36 9.39 -22.59
N THR A 243 9.22 9.44 -23.59
CA THR A 243 9.90 8.27 -24.14
C THR A 243 10.91 7.69 -23.16
N GLU A 244 11.76 8.54 -22.57
CA GLU A 244 12.72 8.11 -21.56
C GLU A 244 12.02 7.54 -20.33
N ILE A 245 11.00 8.22 -19.81
CA ILE A 245 10.21 7.72 -18.67
C ILE A 245 9.62 6.34 -18.96
N ALA A 246 9.04 6.13 -20.14
CA ALA A 246 8.49 4.83 -20.51
C ALA A 246 9.56 3.72 -20.50
N LEU A 247 10.73 3.99 -21.10
CA LEU A 247 11.81 3.02 -21.22
C LEU A 247 12.51 2.77 -19.88
N ASN A 248 12.78 3.80 -19.09
CA ASN A 248 13.40 3.71 -17.77
C ASN A 248 12.56 2.83 -16.82
N ASN A 249 11.24 2.86 -16.99
CA ASN A 249 10.31 2.10 -16.16
C ASN A 249 9.86 0.77 -16.81
N GLY A 250 10.63 0.26 -17.78
CA GLY A 250 10.49 -1.08 -18.33
C GLY A 250 9.28 -1.31 -19.24
N PHE A 251 8.59 -0.26 -19.70
CA PHE A 251 7.54 -0.43 -20.71
C PHE A 251 8.15 -0.89 -22.04
N ALA A 252 7.54 -1.88 -22.68
CA ALA A 252 7.99 -2.41 -23.95
C ALA A 252 8.08 -1.34 -25.06
N ASN A 253 7.24 -0.33 -24.98
CA ASN A 253 7.22 0.85 -25.86
C ASN A 253 6.39 1.99 -25.26
N VAL A 254 6.57 3.19 -25.80
CA VAL A 254 5.89 4.41 -25.35
C VAL A 254 4.36 4.32 -25.50
N LYS A 255 3.88 3.60 -26.52
CA LYS A 255 2.43 3.43 -26.74
C LYS A 255 1.78 2.68 -25.59
N SER A 256 2.39 1.58 -25.13
CA SER A 256 1.93 0.81 -23.97
C SER A 256 1.88 1.65 -22.70
N PHE A 257 2.91 2.47 -22.45
CA PHE A 257 2.90 3.42 -21.34
C PHE A 257 1.75 4.41 -21.43
N ILE A 258 1.56 5.08 -22.59
CA ILE A 258 0.49 6.06 -22.78
C ILE A 258 -0.90 5.43 -22.60
N GLU A 259 -1.12 4.23 -23.11
CA GLU A 259 -2.39 3.50 -22.98
C GLU A 259 -2.67 3.13 -21.52
N THR A 260 -1.66 2.59 -20.81
CA THR A 260 -1.75 2.26 -19.38
C THR A 260 -2.00 3.51 -18.55
N PHE A 261 -1.27 4.61 -18.80
CA PHE A 261 -1.45 5.88 -18.11
C PHE A 261 -2.86 6.45 -18.33
N LYS A 262 -3.36 6.44 -19.58
CA LYS A 262 -4.73 6.91 -19.89
C LYS A 262 -5.82 6.07 -19.22
N SER A 263 -5.61 4.78 -19.07
CA SER A 263 -6.60 3.91 -18.41
C SER A 263 -6.84 4.31 -16.97
N VAL A 264 -5.79 4.76 -16.27
CA VAL A 264 -5.81 5.17 -14.85
C VAL A 264 -6.16 6.67 -14.74
N TYR A 265 -5.35 7.54 -15.33
CA TYR A 265 -5.43 9.00 -15.13
C TYR A 265 -6.37 9.73 -16.11
N LYS A 266 -7.05 9.03 -17.01
CA LYS A 266 -8.01 9.55 -18.00
C LYS A 266 -7.47 10.64 -18.95
N THR A 267 -6.14 10.86 -18.95
CA THR A 267 -5.44 11.82 -19.79
C THR A 267 -4.08 11.27 -20.25
N THR A 268 -3.38 11.95 -21.13
CA THR A 268 -2.01 11.53 -21.55
C THR A 268 -0.94 12.02 -20.58
N PRO A 269 0.20 11.29 -20.43
CA PRO A 269 1.31 11.74 -19.60
C PRO A 269 1.78 13.17 -19.93
N SER A 270 1.92 13.49 -21.21
CA SER A 270 2.36 14.84 -21.64
C SER A 270 1.38 15.94 -21.25
N ARG A 271 0.08 15.67 -21.35
CA ARG A 271 -0.95 16.63 -20.93
C ARG A 271 -1.00 16.76 -19.42
N TYR A 272 -0.82 15.67 -18.72
CA TYR A 272 -0.77 15.62 -17.26
C TYR A 272 0.40 16.46 -16.74
N LYS A 273 1.65 16.22 -17.23
CA LYS A 273 2.86 16.97 -16.85
C LYS A 273 2.69 18.49 -17.10
N ARG A 274 2.15 18.87 -18.25
CA ARG A 274 1.92 20.28 -18.59
C ARG A 274 0.89 20.97 -17.68
N ASN A 275 -0.10 20.25 -17.19
CA ASN A 275 -1.13 20.83 -16.30
C ASN A 275 -0.59 21.04 -14.88
N MET A 276 0.40 20.24 -14.43
CA MET A 276 1.05 20.37 -13.13
C MET A 276 2.09 21.51 -13.07
N GLN A 277 2.60 21.95 -14.23
CA GLN A 277 3.57 23.05 -14.34
C GLN A 277 2.90 24.44 -14.46
N ARG A 278 1.57 24.49 -14.47
CA ARG A 278 0.76 25.72 -14.48
C ARG A 278 0.18 26.03 -13.10
#